data_737f2c82d229dcdf7d54c06adab8d523
#
_entry.id   737f2c82d229dcdf7d54c06adab8d523
#
_cell.length_a   1.000
_cell.length_b   1.000
_cell.length_c   1.000
_cell.angle_alpha   90.00
_cell.angle_beta   90.00
_cell.angle_gamma   90.00
#
_symmetry.space_group_name_H-M   'P 1'
#
loop_
_entity.id
_entity.type
_entity.pdbx_description
1 polymer ?
#
loop_
_entity_poly.entity_id
_entity_poly.type
_entity_poly.pdbx_seq_one_letter_code
_entity_poly.pdbx_strand_id
1 'polypeptide(L)'
;MIYQFRVTLPGIKGFYRIYKVNSANTFYSFHKQLQADLEFPADQPILFKAMSGEEVLARYALVDLGFGIVDEVAVEKAVKAGADHFEYFYDTKAKKKVIITLEGEETGNEVTVPTLMNDMKGPLPIEFENGYVAFEDLPQEKRRLPGEKSALEMLLGSDDDDEDEDEDDDDEDDEDSDEEEEEEIYDEQEDV
;
A
#
# COMPACT_ATOMS: atom_id res chain seq x y z
N MET A 1 -23.24 7.30 15.53
CA MET A 1 -22.90 7.80 14.20
C MET A 1 -21.70 7.02 13.70
N ILE A 2 -21.70 6.62 12.44
CA ILE A 2 -20.60 5.91 11.80
C ILE A 2 -20.10 6.79 10.66
N TYR A 3 -18.80 7.02 10.61
CA TYR A 3 -18.12 7.74 9.54
C TYR A 3 -17.54 6.75 8.53
N GLN A 4 -17.70 7.04 7.25
CA GLN A 4 -17.02 6.31 6.20
C GLN A 4 -15.82 7.13 5.73
N PHE A 5 -14.63 6.54 5.83
CA PHE A 5 -13.38 7.15 5.41
C PHE A 5 -12.77 6.39 4.25
N ARG A 6 -12.26 7.13 3.27
CA ARG A 6 -11.39 6.63 2.22
C ARG A 6 -9.94 6.95 2.55
N VAL A 7 -9.11 5.93 2.62
CA VAL A 7 -7.66 6.04 2.81
C VAL A 7 -6.96 5.89 1.47
N THR A 8 -6.11 6.85 1.13
CA THR A 8 -5.35 6.90 -0.14
C THR A 8 -3.89 7.21 0.10
N LEU A 9 -3.03 6.81 -0.85
CA LEU A 9 -1.63 7.21 -0.88
C LEU A 9 -1.46 8.49 -1.72
N PRO A 10 -0.72 9.51 -1.24
CA PRO A 10 -0.49 10.73 -2.00
C PRO A 10 0.14 10.44 -3.36
N GLY A 11 -0.48 10.96 -4.44
CA GLY A 11 0.03 10.81 -5.80
C GLY A 11 -0.18 9.44 -6.46
N ILE A 12 -0.76 8.47 -5.76
CA ILE A 12 -1.01 7.11 -6.28
C ILE A 12 -2.50 6.88 -6.47
N LYS A 13 -2.94 6.69 -7.72
CA LYS A 13 -4.35 6.46 -8.08
C LYS A 13 -4.80 5.01 -7.90
N GLY A 14 -3.86 4.09 -7.96
CA GLY A 14 -4.09 2.63 -7.90
C GLY A 14 -4.27 2.08 -6.49
N PHE A 15 -4.42 2.92 -5.46
CA PHE A 15 -4.57 2.48 -4.08
C PHE A 15 -5.70 3.20 -3.36
N TYR A 16 -6.58 2.43 -2.72
CA TYR A 16 -7.46 2.93 -1.67
C TYR A 16 -7.93 1.82 -0.73
N ARG A 17 -8.38 2.22 0.47
CA ARG A 17 -9.05 1.40 1.47
C ARG A 17 -10.23 2.18 2.03
N ILE A 18 -11.36 1.51 2.24
CA ILE A 18 -12.55 2.10 2.86
C ILE A 18 -12.68 1.58 4.28
N TYR A 19 -12.84 2.50 5.22
CA TYR A 19 -13.06 2.20 6.63
C TYR A 19 -14.38 2.73 7.12
N LYS A 20 -15.06 1.94 7.96
CA LYS A 20 -16.16 2.41 8.80
C LYS A 20 -15.66 2.59 10.23
N VAL A 21 -15.86 3.78 10.79
CA VAL A 21 -15.35 4.18 12.09
C VAL A 21 -16.52 4.74 12.91
N ASN A 22 -16.74 4.20 14.12
CA ASN A 22 -17.72 4.78 15.03
C ASN A 22 -17.24 6.16 15.48
N SER A 23 -18.15 7.13 15.58
CA SER A 23 -17.84 8.49 15.97
C SER A 23 -17.14 8.60 17.34
N ALA A 24 -17.44 7.67 18.25
CA ALA A 24 -16.85 7.59 19.58
C ALA A 24 -15.46 6.90 19.61
N ASN A 25 -15.02 6.28 18.51
CA ASN A 25 -13.69 5.70 18.44
C ASN A 25 -12.63 6.80 18.55
N THR A 26 -11.57 6.52 19.29
CA THR A 26 -10.44 7.43 19.42
C THR A 26 -9.53 7.35 18.18
N PHE A 27 -8.73 8.39 17.97
CA PHE A 27 -7.70 8.36 16.92
C PHE A 27 -6.69 7.22 17.14
N TYR A 28 -6.44 6.83 18.37
CA TYR A 28 -5.58 5.69 18.68
C TYR A 28 -6.18 4.37 18.23
N SER A 29 -7.46 4.12 18.49
CA SER A 29 -8.12 2.91 18.01
C SER A 29 -8.11 2.84 16.48
N PHE A 30 -8.30 3.97 15.81
CA PHE A 30 -8.21 4.04 14.34
C PHE A 30 -6.76 3.82 13.85
N HIS A 31 -5.77 4.42 14.52
CA HIS A 31 -4.35 4.17 14.25
C HIS A 31 -4.01 2.68 14.32
N LYS A 32 -4.44 1.99 15.38
CA LYS A 32 -4.14 0.56 15.56
C LYS A 32 -4.73 -0.28 14.44
N GLN A 33 -5.93 0.05 13.98
CA GLN A 33 -6.54 -0.65 12.84
C GLN A 33 -5.77 -0.37 11.54
N LEU A 34 -5.47 0.90 11.24
CA LEU A 34 -4.66 1.27 10.06
C LEU A 34 -3.30 0.58 10.07
N GLN A 35 -2.64 0.53 11.23
CA GLN A 35 -1.35 -0.11 11.39
C GLN A 35 -1.41 -1.61 11.08
N ALA A 36 -2.44 -2.30 11.58
CA ALA A 36 -2.63 -3.73 11.36
C ALA A 36 -2.95 -4.06 9.89
N ASP A 37 -3.89 -3.29 9.27
CA ASP A 37 -4.38 -3.58 7.93
C ASP A 37 -3.43 -3.15 6.81
N LEU A 38 -2.58 -2.15 7.07
CA LEU A 38 -1.65 -1.57 6.09
C LEU A 38 -0.19 -1.93 6.37
N GLU A 39 0.04 -2.76 7.40
CA GLU A 39 1.36 -3.24 7.83
C GLU A 39 2.38 -2.11 8.08
N PHE A 40 1.88 -1.00 8.67
CA PHE A 40 2.76 0.10 9.01
C PHE A 40 3.68 -0.24 10.20
N PRO A 41 4.92 0.28 10.25
CA PRO A 41 5.85 0.06 11.36
C PRO A 41 5.24 0.45 12.71
N ALA A 42 5.44 -0.39 13.72
CA ALA A 42 4.87 -0.19 15.05
C ALA A 42 5.69 0.73 15.97
N ASP A 43 6.95 0.96 15.61
CA ASP A 43 7.95 1.66 16.41
C ASP A 43 8.11 3.14 16.05
N GLN A 44 7.28 3.65 15.13
CA GLN A 44 7.36 5.03 14.67
C GLN A 44 6.37 5.94 15.41
N PRO A 45 6.76 7.19 15.69
CA PRO A 45 5.83 8.19 16.18
C PRO A 45 4.79 8.51 15.11
N ILE A 46 3.54 8.66 15.55
CA ILE A 46 2.40 8.94 14.69
C ILE A 46 1.89 10.37 14.86
N LEU A 47 1.27 10.88 13.81
CA LEU A 47 0.62 12.19 13.86
C LEU A 47 -0.61 12.19 12.93
N PHE A 48 -1.76 12.58 13.46
CA PHE A 48 -2.92 12.98 12.67
C PHE A 48 -3.01 14.50 12.60
N LYS A 49 -3.13 15.04 11.40
CA LYS A 49 -3.53 16.43 11.19
C LYS A 49 -4.97 16.44 10.68
N ALA A 50 -5.86 17.05 11.42
CA ALA A 50 -7.23 17.32 10.98
C ALA A 50 -7.21 18.54 10.07
N MET A 51 -7.75 18.40 8.87
CA MET A 51 -7.69 19.39 7.80
C MET A 51 -9.09 19.82 7.38
N SER A 52 -9.22 21.10 6.98
CA SER A 52 -10.35 21.61 6.22
C SER A 52 -9.80 22.30 4.97
N GLY A 53 -9.94 21.65 3.82
CA GLY A 53 -9.19 22.05 2.64
C GLY A 53 -7.67 22.06 2.89
N GLU A 54 -7.03 23.21 2.81
CA GLU A 54 -5.59 23.35 3.08
C GLU A 54 -5.27 23.80 4.52
N GLU A 55 -6.29 24.10 5.32
CA GLU A 55 -6.13 24.60 6.69
C GLU A 55 -5.98 23.44 7.68
N VAL A 56 -4.99 23.55 8.58
CA VAL A 56 -4.81 22.62 9.70
C VAL A 56 -5.65 23.07 10.87
N LEU A 57 -6.72 22.35 11.19
CA LEU A 57 -7.60 22.64 12.32
C LEU A 57 -7.02 22.15 13.65
N ALA A 58 -6.42 20.96 13.65
CA ALA A 58 -5.88 20.33 14.86
C ALA A 58 -4.77 19.33 14.52
N ARG A 59 -3.96 19.00 15.54
CA ARG A 59 -2.92 17.98 15.47
C ARG A 59 -3.06 17.04 16.66
N TYR A 60 -3.13 15.74 16.41
CA TYR A 60 -3.26 14.69 17.42
C TYR A 60 -2.09 13.72 17.32
N ALA A 61 -1.38 13.53 18.42
CA ALA A 61 -0.23 12.63 18.51
C ALA A 61 -0.28 11.85 19.82
N LEU A 62 0.73 11.01 20.09
CA LEU A 62 0.91 10.31 21.35
C LEU A 62 1.22 11.25 22.53
N VAL A 63 1.63 12.48 22.21
CA VAL A 63 1.82 13.58 23.18
C VAL A 63 0.85 14.70 22.85
N ASP A 64 0.43 15.44 23.85
CA ASP A 64 -0.49 16.56 23.65
C ASP A 64 0.21 17.74 22.94
N LEU A 65 -0.32 18.10 21.78
CA LEU A 65 0.13 19.24 20.98
C LEU A 65 -0.82 20.45 21.12
N GLY A 66 -1.61 20.49 22.18
CA GLY A 66 -2.58 21.54 22.46
C GLY A 66 -4.03 21.22 22.05
N PHE A 67 -4.27 20.02 21.50
CA PHE A 67 -5.60 19.57 21.04
C PHE A 67 -6.08 18.29 21.73
N GLY A 68 -5.26 17.73 22.64
CA GLY A 68 -5.42 16.44 23.28
C GLY A 68 -4.62 15.33 22.61
N ILE A 69 -4.53 14.18 23.27
CA ILE A 69 -3.78 13.02 22.80
C ILE A 69 -4.69 12.07 22.01
N VAL A 70 -4.10 11.26 21.14
CA VAL A 70 -4.82 10.31 20.26
C VAL A 70 -5.67 9.28 21.03
N ASP A 71 -5.29 8.94 22.27
CA ASP A 71 -6.00 7.96 23.11
C ASP A 71 -7.31 8.51 23.69
N GLU A 72 -7.40 9.83 23.88
CA GLU A 72 -8.52 10.48 24.55
C GLU A 72 -9.46 11.16 23.57
N VAL A 73 -8.97 11.53 22.40
CA VAL A 73 -9.74 12.30 21.43
C VAL A 73 -10.51 11.39 20.50
N ALA A 74 -11.85 11.47 20.58
CA ALA A 74 -12.74 10.79 19.63
C ALA A 74 -12.67 11.46 18.25
N VAL A 75 -12.79 10.64 17.18
CA VAL A 75 -12.75 11.11 15.80
C VAL A 75 -13.84 12.17 15.53
N GLU A 76 -15.01 12.02 16.15
CA GLU A 76 -16.11 12.97 16.00
C GLU A 76 -15.74 14.41 16.41
N LYS A 77 -14.82 14.60 17.35
CA LYS A 77 -14.41 15.94 17.77
C LYS A 77 -13.81 16.73 16.62
N ALA A 78 -12.99 16.09 15.81
CA ALA A 78 -12.39 16.74 14.65
C ALA A 78 -13.38 16.92 13.49
N VAL A 79 -14.25 15.93 13.23
CA VAL A 79 -15.30 16.03 12.21
C VAL A 79 -16.27 17.14 12.54
N LYS A 80 -16.75 17.24 13.79
CA LYS A 80 -17.61 18.33 14.26
C LYS A 80 -16.93 19.70 14.22
N ALA A 81 -15.60 19.76 14.32
CA ALA A 81 -14.84 21.00 14.13
C ALA A 81 -14.68 21.40 12.65
N GLY A 82 -15.20 20.61 11.72
CA GLY A 82 -15.20 20.90 10.28
C GLY A 82 -14.08 20.22 9.50
N ALA A 83 -13.43 19.20 10.07
CA ALA A 83 -12.44 18.43 9.33
C ALA A 83 -13.11 17.60 8.21
N ASP A 84 -12.66 17.79 6.99
CA ASP A 84 -13.08 17.04 5.80
C ASP A 84 -12.13 15.87 5.47
N HIS A 85 -10.89 15.97 5.92
CA HIS A 85 -9.92 14.90 5.79
C HIS A 85 -8.85 14.95 6.90
N PHE A 86 -8.06 13.88 6.98
CA PHE A 86 -6.91 13.78 7.85
C PHE A 86 -5.66 13.40 7.06
N GLU A 87 -4.54 14.05 7.36
CA GLU A 87 -3.23 13.56 7.01
C GLU A 87 -2.71 12.69 8.16
N TYR A 88 -2.63 11.38 7.96
CA TYR A 88 -2.08 10.47 8.95
C TYR A 88 -0.64 10.11 8.59
N PHE A 89 0.30 10.60 9.40
CA PHE A 89 1.71 10.27 9.29
C PHE A 89 2.00 9.03 10.11
N TYR A 90 2.35 7.95 9.44
CA TYR A 90 2.77 6.69 10.06
C TYR A 90 4.29 6.61 10.25
N ASP A 91 5.06 7.50 9.60
CA ASP A 91 6.47 7.77 9.84
C ASP A 91 6.70 9.29 9.74
N THR A 92 6.81 9.94 10.89
CA THR A 92 6.99 11.40 10.95
C THR A 92 8.39 11.83 10.54
N LYS A 93 9.42 10.95 10.67
CA LYS A 93 10.81 11.26 10.29
C LYS A 93 10.97 11.24 8.78
N ALA A 94 10.50 10.19 8.13
CA ALA A 94 10.51 10.08 6.67
C ALA A 94 9.37 10.86 5.99
N LYS A 95 8.47 11.49 6.78
CA LYS A 95 7.28 12.22 6.31
C LYS A 95 6.34 11.37 5.48
N LYS A 96 6.30 10.06 5.74
CA LYS A 96 5.38 9.15 5.06
C LYS A 96 3.99 9.29 5.65
N LYS A 97 2.99 9.43 4.79
CA LYS A 97 1.61 9.66 5.19
C LYS A 97 0.61 9.02 4.25
N VAL A 98 -0.59 8.79 4.75
CA VAL A 98 -1.79 8.54 3.95
C VAL A 98 -2.77 9.68 4.16
N ILE A 99 -3.65 9.87 3.18
CA ILE A 99 -4.76 10.81 3.26
C ILE A 99 -6.02 10.02 3.59
N ILE A 100 -6.75 10.46 4.60
CA ILE A 100 -7.98 9.84 5.09
C ILE A 100 -9.12 10.84 4.87
N THR A 101 -9.90 10.65 3.83
CA THR A 101 -10.98 11.57 3.43
C THR A 101 -12.31 11.08 3.98
N LEU A 102 -13.09 11.97 4.58
CA LEU A 102 -14.47 11.68 4.98
C LEU A 102 -15.36 11.63 3.73
N GLU A 103 -15.95 10.46 3.44
CA GLU A 103 -16.85 10.28 2.30
C GLU A 103 -18.33 10.35 2.67
N GLY A 104 -18.64 10.01 3.91
CA GLY A 104 -20.03 10.00 4.35
C GLY A 104 -20.22 9.70 5.82
N GLU A 105 -21.45 9.89 6.25
CA GLU A 105 -21.91 9.62 7.61
C GLU A 105 -23.16 8.75 7.58
N GLU A 106 -23.19 7.72 8.41
CA GLU A 106 -24.32 6.80 8.53
C GLU A 106 -24.85 6.79 9.98
N THR A 107 -26.17 6.75 10.12
CA THR A 107 -26.77 6.56 11.43
C THR A 107 -26.79 5.07 11.74
N GLY A 108 -26.10 4.67 12.82
CA GLY A 108 -26.05 3.27 13.25
C GLY A 108 -25.08 3.08 14.41
N ASN A 109 -25.11 1.88 15.00
CA ASN A 109 -24.19 1.45 16.07
C ASN A 109 -23.61 0.05 15.76
N GLU A 110 -23.69 -0.40 14.52
CA GLU A 110 -23.25 -1.73 14.11
C GLU A 110 -21.72 -1.87 14.16
N VAL A 111 -21.00 -0.77 14.00
CA VAL A 111 -19.54 -0.72 14.04
C VAL A 111 -19.10 -0.23 15.40
N THR A 112 -18.44 -1.09 16.18
CA THR A 112 -17.92 -0.75 17.52
C THR A 112 -16.45 -0.35 17.48
N VAL A 113 -15.68 -0.93 16.56
CA VAL A 113 -14.25 -0.63 16.32
C VAL A 113 -14.06 -0.24 14.87
N PRO A 114 -13.00 0.51 14.53
CA PRO A 114 -12.69 0.82 13.14
C PRO A 114 -12.56 -0.46 12.33
N THR A 115 -13.26 -0.54 11.20
CA THR A 115 -13.37 -1.77 10.40
C THR A 115 -13.05 -1.49 8.94
N LEU A 116 -12.13 -2.26 8.37
CA LEU A 116 -11.82 -2.26 6.94
C LEU A 116 -12.98 -2.92 6.17
N MET A 117 -13.42 -2.26 5.12
CA MET A 117 -14.45 -2.77 4.21
C MET A 117 -13.83 -3.57 3.07
N ASN A 118 -14.64 -4.42 2.42
CA ASN A 118 -14.19 -5.21 1.27
C ASN A 118 -13.94 -4.36 0.01
N ASP A 119 -14.44 -3.13 -0.03
CA ASP A 119 -14.16 -2.18 -1.12
C ASP A 119 -12.77 -1.59 -0.93
N MET A 120 -11.81 -2.14 -1.65
CA MET A 120 -10.40 -1.76 -1.58
C MET A 120 -9.71 -2.01 -2.92
N LYS A 121 -8.59 -1.31 -3.16
CA LYS A 121 -7.82 -1.41 -4.38
C LYS A 121 -6.31 -1.33 -4.12
N GLY A 122 -5.56 -2.07 -4.92
CA GLY A 122 -4.10 -2.08 -4.90
C GLY A 122 -3.48 -2.91 -3.77
N PRO A 123 -2.18 -3.19 -3.88
CA PRO A 123 -1.42 -3.91 -2.86
C PRO A 123 -1.20 -3.06 -1.60
N LEU A 124 -0.41 -3.57 -0.67
CA LEU A 124 -0.02 -2.82 0.52
C LEU A 124 0.87 -1.61 0.18
N PRO A 125 0.87 -0.55 1.02
CA PRO A 125 1.69 0.64 0.77
C PRO A 125 3.18 0.36 0.56
N ILE A 126 3.73 -0.64 1.24
CA ILE A 126 5.13 -1.04 1.10
C ILE A 126 5.48 -1.54 -0.30
N GLU A 127 4.53 -2.13 -1.02
CA GLU A 127 4.77 -2.60 -2.38
C GLU A 127 5.04 -1.45 -3.35
N PHE A 128 4.36 -0.30 -3.15
CA PHE A 128 4.63 0.91 -3.94
C PHE A 128 6.02 1.47 -3.64
N GLU A 129 6.49 1.38 -2.40
CA GLU A 129 7.86 1.76 -2.03
C GLU A 129 8.89 0.81 -2.67
N ASN A 130 8.54 -0.46 -2.86
CA ASN A 130 9.36 -1.48 -3.53
C ASN A 130 9.31 -1.40 -5.07
N GLY A 131 8.66 -0.38 -5.62
CA GLY A 131 8.64 -0.11 -7.06
C GLY A 131 7.42 -0.66 -7.81
N TYR A 132 6.38 -1.12 -7.10
CA TYR A 132 5.10 -1.43 -7.74
C TYR A 132 4.50 -0.17 -8.36
N VAL A 133 4.07 -0.28 -9.61
CA VAL A 133 3.35 0.79 -10.33
C VAL A 133 1.99 0.26 -10.75
N ALA A 134 0.93 0.89 -10.27
CA ALA A 134 -0.42 0.53 -10.67
C ALA A 134 -0.63 0.81 -12.17
N PHE A 135 -1.46 0.00 -12.82
CA PHE A 135 -1.74 0.13 -14.25
C PHE A 135 -2.19 1.54 -14.63
N GLU A 136 -2.98 2.19 -13.78
CA GLU A 136 -3.44 3.56 -14.01
C GLU A 136 -2.33 4.62 -13.89
N ASP A 137 -1.25 4.32 -13.20
CA ASP A 137 -0.10 5.21 -13.01
C ASP A 137 0.99 4.98 -14.07
N LEU A 138 0.85 3.92 -14.89
CA LEU A 138 1.78 3.67 -16.00
C LEU A 138 1.64 4.74 -17.09
N PRO A 139 2.73 5.14 -17.76
CA PRO A 139 2.68 5.95 -18.98
C PRO A 139 1.79 5.28 -20.04
N GLN A 140 1.08 6.08 -20.85
CA GLN A 140 0.15 5.56 -21.87
C GLN A 140 0.79 4.52 -22.80
N GLU A 141 2.08 4.70 -23.12
CA GLU A 141 2.87 3.80 -23.95
C GLU A 141 3.03 2.40 -23.35
N LYS A 142 2.99 2.28 -22.00
CA LYS A 142 3.13 1.03 -21.26
C LYS A 142 1.79 0.42 -20.80
N ARG A 143 0.65 1.08 -21.07
CA ARG A 143 -0.70 0.61 -20.70
C ARG A 143 -1.30 -0.32 -21.76
N ARG A 144 -0.48 -1.10 -22.47
CA ARG A 144 -0.98 -2.04 -23.48
C ARG A 144 -1.28 -3.38 -22.85
N LEU A 145 -2.40 -3.97 -23.22
CA LEU A 145 -2.71 -5.35 -22.92
C LEU A 145 -1.83 -6.26 -23.81
N PRO A 146 -1.38 -7.43 -23.29
CA PRO A 146 -0.67 -8.40 -24.12
C PRO A 146 -1.53 -8.78 -25.34
N GLY A 147 -1.02 -8.52 -26.55
CA GLY A 147 -1.72 -8.80 -27.81
C GLY A 147 -2.41 -7.60 -28.45
N GLU A 148 -2.41 -6.43 -27.84
CA GLU A 148 -2.94 -5.19 -28.45
C GLU A 148 -1.88 -4.56 -29.36
N LYS A 149 -2.12 -4.61 -30.70
CA LYS A 149 -1.26 -3.96 -31.68
C LYS A 149 -1.38 -2.44 -31.52
N SER A 150 -0.26 -1.73 -31.64
CA SER A 150 -0.29 -0.26 -31.57
C SER A 150 -1.05 0.33 -32.75
N ALA A 151 -1.67 1.52 -32.55
CA ALA A 151 -2.28 2.25 -33.66
C ALA A 151 -1.27 2.50 -34.79
N LEU A 152 0.01 2.63 -34.47
CA LEU A 152 1.11 2.79 -35.42
C LEU A 152 1.41 1.47 -36.16
N GLU A 153 1.38 0.33 -35.47
CA GLU A 153 1.54 -1.02 -36.07
C GLU A 153 0.33 -1.38 -36.95
N MET A 154 -0.89 -0.94 -36.56
CA MET A 154 -2.09 -1.08 -37.39
C MET A 154 -2.04 -0.19 -38.64
N LEU A 155 -1.41 0.98 -38.54
CA LEU A 155 -1.33 1.96 -39.64
C LEU A 155 -0.20 1.66 -40.61
N LEU A 156 0.90 1.07 -40.12
CA LEU A 156 2.09 0.74 -40.92
C LEU A 156 2.03 -0.64 -41.59
N GLY A 157 0.99 -1.45 -41.27
CA GLY A 157 0.89 -2.82 -41.79
C GLY A 157 2.12 -3.67 -41.42
N SER A 158 1.94 -4.72 -40.67
CA SER A 158 3.02 -5.70 -40.54
C SER A 158 3.16 -6.43 -41.86
N ASP A 159 4.10 -5.99 -42.70
CA ASP A 159 4.72 -6.87 -43.72
C ASP A 159 5.66 -7.82 -42.98
N ASP A 160 5.09 -8.81 -42.32
CA ASP A 160 5.81 -10.01 -41.97
C ASP A 160 5.44 -11.06 -42.99
N ASP A 161 6.26 -11.12 -44.05
CA ASP A 161 6.37 -12.28 -44.89
C ASP A 161 6.87 -13.43 -43.99
N ASP A 162 6.00 -14.40 -43.80
CA ASP A 162 6.33 -15.72 -43.27
C ASP A 162 7.32 -16.39 -44.22
N GLU A 163 8.59 -16.40 -43.95
CA GLU A 163 9.54 -17.36 -44.48
C GLU A 163 9.71 -18.47 -43.43
N ASP A 164 8.92 -19.52 -43.62
CA ASP A 164 9.19 -20.86 -43.11
C ASP A 164 10.55 -21.32 -43.63
N GLU A 165 11.54 -21.45 -42.77
CA GLU A 165 12.69 -22.32 -43.00
C GLU A 165 12.72 -23.37 -41.90
N ASP A 166 12.16 -24.56 -42.26
CA ASP A 166 12.48 -25.83 -41.67
C ASP A 166 13.97 -26.12 -41.88
N GLU A 167 14.75 -26.24 -40.84
CA GLU A 167 15.96 -27.04 -40.85
C GLU A 167 15.99 -27.98 -39.65
N ASP A 168 15.60 -29.22 -39.93
CA ASP A 168 16.06 -30.41 -39.23
C ASP A 168 17.58 -30.46 -39.30
N ASP A 169 18.24 -30.69 -38.21
CA ASP A 169 19.42 -31.53 -38.16
C ASP A 169 19.62 -32.18 -36.79
N ASP A 170 19.67 -33.47 -36.91
CA ASP A 170 20.02 -34.52 -35.97
C ASP A 170 21.47 -34.41 -35.46
N ASP A 171 21.70 -35.21 -34.47
CA ASP A 171 22.90 -35.95 -34.07
C ASP A 171 23.64 -35.49 -32.81
N GLU A 172 23.42 -36.29 -31.81
CA GLU A 172 24.32 -37.30 -31.22
C GLU A 172 25.47 -36.82 -30.31
N ASP A 173 25.40 -37.48 -29.19
CA ASP A 173 26.46 -38.19 -28.47
C ASP A 173 27.32 -37.51 -27.41
N ASP A 174 27.12 -38.13 -26.26
CA ASP A 174 28.12 -38.72 -25.37
C ASP A 174 29.00 -37.87 -24.43
N GLU A 175 29.06 -38.48 -23.32
CA GLU A 175 30.12 -38.73 -22.34
C GLU A 175 30.09 -38.00 -21.03
N ASP A 176 29.70 -38.83 -20.05
CA ASP A 176 30.34 -39.13 -18.76
C ASP A 176 31.55 -38.29 -18.36
N SER A 177 31.43 -37.75 -17.17
CA SER A 177 32.53 -37.88 -16.20
C SER A 177 32.04 -37.68 -14.79
N ASP A 178 31.96 -38.79 -14.07
CA ASP A 178 32.13 -38.87 -12.64
C ASP A 178 33.41 -38.16 -12.19
N GLU A 179 33.34 -37.36 -11.16
CA GLU A 179 34.41 -37.22 -10.19
C GLU A 179 33.82 -36.94 -8.83
N GLU A 180 33.89 -38.02 -8.01
CA GLU A 180 33.83 -38.01 -6.57
C GLU A 180 35.14 -37.39 -6.04
N GLU A 181 35.07 -36.57 -5.02
CA GLU A 181 36.05 -36.42 -3.93
C GLU A 181 35.36 -35.79 -2.75
N GLU A 182 35.03 -36.61 -1.74
CA GLU A 182 35.74 -36.93 -0.48
C GLU A 182 35.91 -35.72 0.44
N GLU A 183 35.17 -35.88 1.51
CA GLU A 183 35.40 -35.71 2.95
C GLU A 183 36.65 -34.89 3.37
N GLU A 184 36.41 -33.93 4.24
CA GLU A 184 37.22 -33.81 5.46
C GLU A 184 36.38 -33.27 6.63
N ILE A 185 36.19 -34.18 7.56
CA ILE A 185 35.72 -33.99 8.94
C ILE A 185 36.89 -33.45 9.76
N TYR A 186 36.74 -32.34 10.43
CA TYR A 186 37.56 -32.00 11.59
C TYR A 186 36.69 -31.80 12.82
N ASP A 187 36.76 -32.83 13.63
CA ASP A 187 36.41 -32.88 15.03
C ASP A 187 37.68 -32.64 15.85
N GLU A 188 37.66 -31.67 16.75
CA GLU A 188 38.53 -31.53 17.93
C GLU A 188 37.88 -30.51 18.86
N GLN A 189 37.20 -30.94 19.93
CA GLN A 189 37.60 -31.39 21.25
C GLN A 189 38.60 -30.43 21.96
N GLU A 190 38.01 -29.93 23.06
CA GLU A 190 38.46 -29.87 24.44
C GLU A 190 39.55 -28.91 24.90
N ASP A 191 39.17 -28.33 25.98
CA ASP A 191 39.85 -28.16 27.31
C ASP A 191 40.29 -26.76 27.71
N VAL A 192 39.73 -26.31 28.73
CA VAL A 192 40.01 -26.02 30.15
C VAL A 192 39.13 -24.84 30.63
#